data_4732cc1254297c42c34ad9932df2fb53
#
_entry.id   4732cc1254297c42c34ad9932df2fb53
#
_cell.length_a   1.000
_cell.length_b   1.000
_cell.length_c   1.000
_cell.angle_alpha   90.00
_cell.angle_beta   90.00
_cell.angle_gamma   90.00
#
_symmetry.space_group_name_H-M   'P 1'
#
loop_
_entity.id
_entity.type
_entity.pdbx_description
1 polymer ?
#
loop_
_entity_poly.entity_id
_entity_poly.type
_entity_poly.pdbx_seq_one_letter_code
_entity_poly.pdbx_strand_id
1 'polypeptide(L)'
;MRELRWTVVGDGDRASTAGPRLGVLSVPGAGDGRDEPVRIATPACLTYTRRGEPAHLTPDVLATLPPEARAFQVSMVHFMDHLPPSHVSNCPGGGRAYFGSAPTFALATARDAITFDAHAKPSNDASSVFVGTPVGVKKISVDEYMRWVHATQPHAFVSLADERHSVEGAPAKKTRAAAERTEAWMETCAIAMNDAREKVTNEEKETNVVPSIAMFASVQGGCDVEARRASAKAAASFRGAGGGTTKDADVFGFSVGGLGTSEAPGAARRALVEACVSEFPRDKPVHVAGVSAPLEAIAMIEAGVDLLDNAFCHGATLAGKALRFPVDEADARAGGFDDDAFPPTIDGSERNDATDDDTARRDAFLFSGADAFSLNLWSLKYRTDTRPLLKNCECHTCRCHTRAYVHHLLQCREMTASVLLDAHNQFHFLRFFAAARDAIGNDAFAAFAAFHRNRAKADEETNR
;
A
#
# COMPACT_ATOMS: atom_id res chain seq x y z
N MET A 1 15.96 15.98 -18.11
CA MET A 1 14.83 15.16 -17.65
C MET A 1 14.86 15.10 -16.13
N ARG A 2 13.78 15.41 -15.45
CA ARG A 2 13.68 15.29 -13.99
C ARG A 2 13.22 13.85 -13.74
N GLU A 3 14.08 13.01 -13.17
CA GLU A 3 13.83 11.58 -12.94
C GLU A 3 13.52 11.31 -11.47
N LEU A 4 12.70 10.25 -11.25
CA LEU A 4 12.51 9.68 -9.92
C LEU A 4 13.85 9.14 -9.40
N ARG A 5 14.19 9.42 -8.15
CA ARG A 5 15.42 8.93 -7.50
C ARG A 5 15.12 8.37 -6.14
N TRP A 6 15.85 7.36 -5.75
CA TRP A 6 15.83 6.84 -4.38
C TRP A 6 17.25 6.71 -3.84
N THR A 7 17.44 7.05 -2.57
CA THR A 7 18.74 7.01 -1.91
C THR A 7 18.59 6.48 -0.50
N VAL A 8 19.50 5.61 -0.08
CA VAL A 8 19.61 5.14 1.31
C VAL A 8 20.26 6.24 2.14
N VAL A 9 19.77 6.46 3.37
CA VAL A 9 20.30 7.47 4.30
C VAL A 9 21.11 6.75 5.39
N GLY A 10 22.33 7.23 5.63
CA GLY A 10 23.13 6.83 6.80
C GLY A 10 23.86 5.50 6.72
N ASP A 11 24.01 4.91 5.55
CA ASP A 11 24.66 3.62 5.37
C ASP A 11 26.18 3.76 5.12
N GLY A 12 26.91 4.06 6.21
CA GLY A 12 28.33 3.76 6.24
C GLY A 12 28.53 2.24 6.45
N ASP A 13 29.06 1.54 5.43
CA ASP A 13 29.71 0.22 5.53
C ASP A 13 28.94 -0.97 6.17
N ARG A 14 27.61 -0.94 6.34
CA ARG A 14 26.88 -2.12 6.81
C ARG A 14 26.68 -3.12 5.66
N ALA A 15 27.43 -4.19 5.69
CA ALA A 15 27.44 -5.28 4.69
C ALA A 15 26.15 -6.11 4.61
N SER A 16 25.13 -5.87 5.46
CA SER A 16 23.87 -6.62 5.46
C SER A 16 22.87 -6.00 4.47
N THR A 17 22.41 -6.77 3.51
CA THR A 17 21.37 -6.41 2.54
C THR A 17 19.98 -6.42 3.14
N ALA A 18 19.73 -7.15 4.23
CA ALA A 18 18.45 -7.31 4.91
C ALA A 18 18.40 -6.45 6.18
N GLY A 19 17.21 -5.96 6.51
CA GLY A 19 16.91 -5.26 7.75
C GLY A 19 16.35 -3.85 7.55
N PRO A 20 15.85 -3.24 8.65
CA PRO A 20 15.31 -1.89 8.64
C PRO A 20 16.31 -0.87 8.14
N ARG A 21 15.88 0.02 7.26
CA ARG A 21 16.73 1.08 6.70
C ARG A 21 15.94 2.36 6.46
N LEU A 22 16.64 3.49 6.48
CA LEU A 22 16.09 4.76 6.05
C LEU A 22 16.44 5.03 4.59
N GLY A 23 15.49 5.58 3.86
CA GLY A 23 15.70 6.04 2.50
C GLY A 23 14.93 7.32 2.21
N VAL A 24 15.21 7.92 1.06
CA VAL A 24 14.47 9.08 0.54
C VAL A 24 14.13 8.85 -0.91
N LEU A 25 12.84 8.84 -1.20
CA LEU A 25 12.30 8.90 -2.55
C LEU A 25 12.16 10.37 -2.95
N SER A 26 12.95 10.80 -3.95
CA SER A 26 12.91 12.15 -4.49
C SER A 26 12.09 12.16 -5.77
N VAL A 27 10.93 12.81 -5.72
CA VAL A 27 9.97 12.87 -6.83
C VAL A 27 10.13 14.21 -7.54
N PRO A 28 10.29 14.23 -8.88
CA PRO A 28 10.39 15.47 -9.62
C PRO A 28 9.16 16.35 -9.40
N GLY A 29 9.35 17.66 -9.29
CA GLY A 29 8.25 18.63 -9.15
C GLY A 29 7.29 18.56 -10.33
N ALA A 30 6.00 18.72 -10.07
CA ALA A 30 4.90 18.53 -11.03
C ALA A 30 4.73 19.69 -12.03
N GLY A 31 5.72 20.53 -12.26
CA GLY A 31 5.59 21.65 -13.22
C GLY A 31 4.71 22.83 -12.76
N ASP A 32 4.27 22.83 -11.50
CA ASP A 32 3.47 23.89 -10.87
C ASP A 32 4.31 25.11 -10.41
N GLY A 33 5.53 25.26 -10.95
CA GLY A 33 6.46 26.33 -10.61
C GLY A 33 7.34 26.03 -9.40
N ARG A 34 7.24 24.87 -8.78
CA ARG A 34 8.17 24.42 -7.73
C ARG A 34 9.32 23.69 -8.37
N ASP A 35 10.50 24.29 -8.34
CA ASP A 35 11.72 23.69 -8.90
C ASP A 35 12.31 22.58 -8.01
N GLU A 36 11.93 22.52 -6.75
CA GLU A 36 12.46 21.53 -5.81
C GLU A 36 11.70 20.20 -5.86
N PRO A 37 12.42 19.07 -5.86
CA PRO A 37 11.79 17.75 -5.80
C PRO A 37 11.11 17.53 -4.45
N VAL A 38 9.93 16.90 -4.46
CA VAL A 38 9.29 16.45 -3.23
C VAL A 38 10.04 15.23 -2.70
N ARG A 39 10.30 15.21 -1.39
CA ARG A 39 11.05 14.15 -0.71
C ARG A 39 10.10 13.34 0.18
N ILE A 40 10.07 12.04 -0.01
CA ILE A 40 9.30 11.09 0.81
C ILE A 40 10.31 10.22 1.56
N ALA A 41 10.32 10.34 2.88
CA ALA A 41 11.16 9.50 3.73
C ALA A 41 10.58 8.07 3.83
N THR A 42 11.44 7.06 3.73
CA THR A 42 11.06 5.65 3.87
C THR A 42 11.70 5.03 5.12
N PRO A 43 11.06 3.99 5.72
CA PRO A 43 9.81 3.32 5.32
C PRO A 43 8.61 4.24 5.27
N ALA A 44 7.76 4.07 4.24
CA ALA A 44 6.56 4.87 4.04
C ALA A 44 5.35 4.00 3.69
N CYS A 45 4.16 4.47 4.07
CA CYS A 45 2.92 3.90 3.58
C CYS A 45 2.34 4.77 2.46
N LEU A 46 1.98 4.13 1.35
CA LEU A 46 1.28 4.76 0.24
C LEU A 46 -0.21 4.76 0.51
N THR A 47 -0.86 5.89 0.36
CA THR A 47 -2.30 6.00 0.55
C THR A 47 -3.03 5.15 -0.47
N TYR A 48 -3.84 4.22 0.03
CA TYR A 48 -4.72 3.39 -0.79
C TYR A 48 -5.77 4.25 -1.49
N THR A 49 -5.95 4.02 -2.79
CA THR A 49 -6.92 4.76 -3.59
C THR A 49 -7.95 3.82 -4.24
N ARG A 50 -9.16 4.34 -4.45
CA ARG A 50 -10.15 3.71 -5.31
C ARG A 50 -10.44 4.64 -6.48
N ARG A 51 -10.27 4.12 -7.70
CA ARG A 51 -10.45 4.91 -8.93
C ARG A 51 -9.57 6.17 -8.98
N GLY A 52 -8.33 6.06 -8.46
CA GLY A 52 -7.30 7.10 -8.56
C GLY A 52 -7.22 8.08 -7.39
N GLU A 53 -8.22 8.09 -6.50
CA GLU A 53 -8.30 8.99 -5.36
C GLU A 53 -8.53 8.22 -4.05
N PRO A 54 -8.14 8.75 -2.88
CA PRO A 54 -8.54 8.21 -1.59
C PRO A 54 -10.07 8.11 -1.51
N ALA A 55 -10.59 6.96 -1.09
CA ALA A 55 -12.01 6.64 -1.24
C ALA A 55 -12.97 7.57 -0.47
N HIS A 56 -12.51 8.15 0.64
CA HIS A 56 -13.32 8.93 1.56
C HIS A 56 -12.81 10.34 1.79
N LEU A 57 -11.68 10.74 1.19
CA LEU A 57 -11.05 12.04 1.42
C LEU A 57 -11.13 12.90 0.17
N THR A 58 -11.80 14.04 0.29
CA THR A 58 -11.73 15.10 -0.70
C THR A 58 -10.37 15.83 -0.61
N PRO A 59 -9.92 16.54 -1.66
CA PRO A 59 -8.64 17.22 -1.66
C PRO A 59 -8.42 18.19 -0.50
N ASP A 60 -9.48 18.87 -0.02
CA ASP A 60 -9.43 19.78 1.12
C ASP A 60 -9.24 19.03 2.45
N VAL A 61 -9.92 17.89 2.65
CA VAL A 61 -9.71 17.03 3.82
C VAL A 61 -8.31 16.41 3.78
N LEU A 62 -7.88 15.92 2.61
CA LEU A 62 -6.55 15.36 2.42
C LEU A 62 -5.45 16.40 2.73
N ALA A 63 -5.69 17.68 2.45
CA ALA A 63 -4.77 18.76 2.78
C ALA A 63 -4.62 19.02 4.30
N THR A 64 -5.51 18.50 5.13
CA THR A 64 -5.38 18.56 6.60
C THR A 64 -4.47 17.48 7.19
N LEU A 65 -4.08 16.50 6.38
CA LEU A 65 -3.18 15.41 6.75
C LEU A 65 -1.71 15.78 6.50
N PRO A 66 -0.75 15.05 7.10
CA PRO A 66 0.65 15.19 6.74
C PRO A 66 0.88 15.05 5.23
N PRO A 67 1.86 15.77 4.64
CA PRO A 67 2.11 15.78 3.20
C PRO A 67 2.33 14.38 2.59
N GLU A 68 2.82 13.44 3.38
CA GLU A 68 3.03 12.03 3.00
C GLU A 68 1.73 11.32 2.60
N ALA A 69 0.57 11.77 3.12
CA ALA A 69 -0.75 11.26 2.73
C ALA A 69 -1.03 11.41 1.22
N ARG A 70 -0.29 12.28 0.51
CA ARG A 70 -0.42 12.47 -0.94
C ARG A 70 0.49 11.55 -1.76
N ALA A 71 1.16 10.58 -1.16
CA ALA A 71 1.82 9.49 -1.85
C ALA A 71 0.82 8.34 -2.05
N PHE A 72 0.43 8.06 -3.29
CA PHE A 72 -0.69 7.16 -3.61
C PHE A 72 -0.23 5.82 -4.17
N GLN A 73 -0.96 4.76 -3.82
CA GLN A 73 -1.00 3.51 -4.57
C GLN A 73 -2.28 3.47 -5.39
N VAL A 74 -2.16 3.31 -6.71
CA VAL A 74 -3.27 3.40 -7.67
C VAL A 74 -3.44 2.08 -8.41
N SER A 75 -4.54 1.38 -8.15
CA SER A 75 -4.83 0.10 -8.79
C SER A 75 -5.55 0.28 -10.12
N MET A 76 -4.92 -0.17 -11.21
CA MET A 76 -5.46 0.01 -12.57
C MET A 76 -6.77 -0.74 -12.81
N VAL A 77 -7.00 -1.86 -12.10
CA VAL A 77 -8.27 -2.61 -12.21
C VAL A 77 -9.51 -1.78 -11.88
N HIS A 78 -9.39 -0.72 -11.09
CA HIS A 78 -10.53 0.14 -10.74
C HIS A 78 -11.07 0.97 -11.91
N PHE A 79 -10.33 1.10 -13.00
CA PHE A 79 -10.72 1.86 -14.18
C PHE A 79 -11.22 0.97 -15.32
N MET A 80 -10.80 -0.28 -15.35
CA MET A 80 -10.94 -1.16 -16.52
C MET A 80 -12.39 -1.54 -16.86
N ASP A 81 -13.34 -1.37 -15.93
CA ASP A 81 -14.73 -1.76 -16.15
C ASP A 81 -15.56 -0.71 -16.89
N HIS A 82 -15.29 0.57 -16.66
CA HIS A 82 -16.21 1.64 -17.04
C HIS A 82 -15.56 2.81 -17.80
N LEU A 83 -14.23 2.87 -17.83
CA LEU A 83 -13.53 4.01 -18.40
C LEU A 83 -12.54 3.54 -19.47
N PRO A 84 -12.64 3.97 -20.72
CA PRO A 84 -11.60 3.72 -21.73
C PRO A 84 -10.33 4.52 -21.40
N PRO A 85 -9.10 3.96 -21.61
CA PRO A 85 -7.85 4.68 -21.38
C PRO A 85 -7.77 6.01 -22.17
N SER A 86 -8.38 6.05 -23.38
CA SER A 86 -8.42 7.24 -24.23
C SER A 86 -9.12 8.45 -23.60
N HIS A 87 -10.11 8.23 -22.72
CA HIS A 87 -10.76 9.36 -22.02
C HIS A 87 -9.79 10.05 -21.06
N VAL A 88 -8.92 9.28 -20.41
CA VAL A 88 -7.92 9.83 -19.50
C VAL A 88 -6.78 10.48 -20.26
N SER A 89 -6.27 9.84 -21.31
CA SER A 89 -5.15 10.38 -22.11
C SER A 89 -5.51 11.63 -22.91
N ASN A 90 -6.78 11.77 -23.31
CA ASN A 90 -7.27 12.95 -24.05
C ASN A 90 -7.64 14.13 -23.13
N CYS A 91 -7.58 13.97 -21.80
CA CYS A 91 -7.82 15.09 -20.90
C CYS A 91 -6.71 16.13 -21.02
N PRO A 92 -7.02 17.43 -21.14
CA PRO A 92 -6.02 18.48 -21.09
C PRO A 92 -5.19 18.41 -19.79
N GLY A 93 -3.88 18.30 -19.92
CA GLY A 93 -2.96 18.08 -18.79
C GLY A 93 -2.74 16.61 -18.44
N GLY A 94 -3.29 15.67 -19.23
CA GLY A 94 -3.06 14.23 -19.10
C GLY A 94 -3.70 13.58 -17.88
N GLY A 95 -3.33 12.33 -17.63
CA GLY A 95 -3.92 11.52 -16.57
C GLY A 95 -3.79 12.10 -15.17
N ARG A 96 -2.70 12.80 -14.87
CA ARG A 96 -2.52 13.46 -13.56
C ARG A 96 -3.53 14.57 -13.31
N ALA A 97 -3.88 15.35 -14.33
CA ALA A 97 -4.89 16.41 -14.24
C ALA A 97 -6.30 15.82 -14.18
N TYR A 98 -6.53 14.66 -14.78
CA TYR A 98 -7.83 14.01 -14.81
C TYR A 98 -8.39 13.72 -13.41
N PHE A 99 -7.55 13.28 -12.46
CA PHE A 99 -7.98 12.91 -11.11
C PHE A 99 -8.07 14.09 -10.14
N GLY A 100 -7.41 15.20 -10.39
CA GLY A 100 -7.55 16.45 -9.63
C GLY A 100 -6.69 16.56 -8.35
N SER A 101 -6.39 15.50 -7.62
CA SER A 101 -5.64 15.56 -6.36
C SER A 101 -4.15 15.82 -6.49
N ALA A 102 -3.58 15.80 -7.68
CA ALA A 102 -2.15 15.99 -7.93
C ALA A 102 -1.25 15.32 -6.86
N PRO A 103 -1.16 13.97 -6.85
CA PRO A 103 -0.37 13.26 -5.84
C PRO A 103 1.10 13.68 -5.90
N THR A 104 1.77 13.74 -4.76
CA THR A 104 3.21 13.97 -4.70
C THR A 104 3.99 12.80 -5.27
N PHE A 105 3.45 11.59 -5.13
CA PHE A 105 3.94 10.36 -5.73
C PHE A 105 2.75 9.45 -6.05
N ALA A 106 2.78 8.75 -7.18
CA ALA A 106 1.80 7.72 -7.54
C ALA A 106 2.52 6.47 -8.04
N LEU A 107 2.25 5.34 -7.38
CA LEU A 107 2.67 4.00 -7.79
C LEU A 107 1.46 3.27 -8.38
N ALA A 108 1.50 2.95 -9.67
CA ALA A 108 0.46 2.15 -10.31
C ALA A 108 0.69 0.65 -10.08
N THR A 109 -0.37 -0.06 -9.70
CA THR A 109 -0.38 -1.52 -9.58
C THR A 109 -1.45 -2.12 -10.49
N ALA A 110 -1.26 -3.35 -10.95
CA ALA A 110 -2.29 -4.03 -11.73
C ALA A 110 -3.47 -4.45 -10.88
N ARG A 111 -3.21 -4.87 -9.63
CA ARG A 111 -4.21 -5.40 -8.70
C ARG A 111 -4.55 -4.42 -7.60
N ASP A 112 -5.75 -4.61 -7.05
CA ASP A 112 -6.20 -3.97 -5.82
C ASP A 112 -5.59 -4.68 -4.60
N ALA A 113 -5.07 -3.92 -3.65
CA ALA A 113 -4.49 -4.44 -2.41
C ALA A 113 -5.54 -5.11 -1.48
N ILE A 114 -6.82 -4.75 -1.62
CA ILE A 114 -7.91 -5.21 -0.75
C ILE A 114 -8.78 -6.28 -1.42
N THR A 115 -8.90 -6.26 -2.76
CA THR A 115 -9.80 -7.19 -3.44
C THR A 115 -9.26 -8.60 -3.36
N PHE A 116 -9.88 -9.38 -2.50
CA PHE A 116 -9.64 -10.81 -2.41
C PHE A 116 -10.28 -11.48 -3.63
N ASP A 117 -9.49 -12.26 -4.34
CA ASP A 117 -10.00 -13.09 -5.45
C ASP A 117 -10.81 -14.27 -4.93
N ALA A 118 -11.99 -14.01 -4.37
CA ALA A 118 -12.88 -15.03 -3.80
C ALA A 118 -13.45 -16.00 -4.84
N HIS A 119 -13.33 -15.69 -6.14
CA HIS A 119 -13.89 -16.50 -7.20
C HIS A 119 -12.84 -17.42 -7.84
N ALA A 120 -13.25 -18.67 -8.13
CA ALA A 120 -12.43 -19.57 -8.94
C ALA A 120 -12.12 -18.91 -10.28
N LYS A 121 -10.84 -18.58 -10.50
CA LYS A 121 -10.40 -17.95 -11.74
C LYS A 121 -10.00 -19.02 -12.76
N PRO A 122 -10.23 -18.75 -14.06
CA PRO A 122 -9.60 -19.52 -15.11
C PRO A 122 -8.07 -19.51 -14.99
N SER A 123 -7.41 -20.47 -15.59
CA SER A 123 -5.94 -20.49 -15.63
C SER A 123 -5.42 -19.34 -16.48
N ASN A 124 -4.44 -18.62 -15.97
CA ASN A 124 -3.72 -17.63 -16.73
C ASN A 124 -2.96 -18.29 -17.90
N ASP A 125 -2.78 -17.56 -18.99
CA ASP A 125 -2.00 -18.01 -20.16
C ASP A 125 -0.70 -17.23 -20.30
N ALA A 126 0.03 -17.45 -21.40
CA ALA A 126 1.34 -16.80 -21.62
C ALA A 126 1.24 -15.27 -21.82
N SER A 127 0.08 -14.75 -22.26
CA SER A 127 -0.10 -13.34 -22.66
C SER A 127 -1.03 -12.55 -21.74
N SER A 128 -1.72 -13.19 -20.80
CA SER A 128 -2.76 -12.52 -20.02
C SER A 128 -3.01 -13.17 -18.67
N VAL A 129 -3.50 -12.34 -17.75
CA VAL A 129 -3.87 -12.72 -16.39
C VAL A 129 -5.34 -12.41 -16.14
N PHE A 130 -5.99 -13.22 -15.31
CA PHE A 130 -7.33 -12.95 -14.78
C PHE A 130 -7.19 -12.19 -13.46
N VAL A 131 -7.83 -11.03 -13.38
CA VAL A 131 -7.85 -10.16 -12.18
C VAL A 131 -9.27 -9.92 -11.71
N GLY A 132 -9.46 -9.79 -10.40
CA GLY A 132 -10.72 -9.34 -9.83
C GLY A 132 -10.90 -7.85 -10.05
N THR A 133 -12.08 -7.45 -10.52
CA THR A 133 -12.50 -6.05 -10.63
C THR A 133 -13.75 -5.83 -9.77
N PRO A 134 -14.17 -4.58 -9.52
CA PRO A 134 -15.41 -4.32 -8.77
C PRO A 134 -16.67 -4.98 -9.35
N VAL A 135 -16.69 -5.28 -10.64
CA VAL A 135 -17.87 -5.90 -11.30
C VAL A 135 -17.69 -7.39 -11.64
N GLY A 136 -16.53 -7.97 -11.31
CA GLY A 136 -16.29 -9.39 -11.56
C GLY A 136 -14.84 -9.70 -11.97
N VAL A 137 -14.64 -10.81 -12.69
CA VAL A 137 -13.31 -11.25 -13.15
C VAL A 137 -13.08 -10.78 -14.59
N LYS A 138 -11.97 -10.08 -14.82
CA LYS A 138 -11.56 -9.63 -16.15
C LYS A 138 -10.22 -10.26 -16.56
N LYS A 139 -10.11 -10.61 -17.84
CA LYS A 139 -8.87 -11.03 -18.47
C LYS A 139 -8.14 -9.79 -18.99
N ILE A 140 -6.88 -9.56 -18.59
CA ILE A 140 -6.06 -8.43 -19.03
C ILE A 140 -4.73 -8.93 -19.61
N SER A 141 -4.29 -8.28 -20.71
CA SER A 141 -2.96 -8.48 -21.28
C SER A 141 -1.97 -7.43 -20.75
N VAL A 142 -0.66 -7.66 -21.00
CA VAL A 142 0.37 -6.64 -20.73
C VAL A 142 0.07 -5.35 -21.49
N ASP A 143 -0.32 -5.44 -22.78
CA ASP A 143 -0.63 -4.25 -23.59
C ASP A 143 -1.83 -3.46 -23.06
N GLU A 144 -2.87 -4.16 -22.56
CA GLU A 144 -4.01 -3.48 -21.96
C GLU A 144 -3.62 -2.79 -20.65
N TYR A 145 -2.81 -3.43 -19.82
CA TYR A 145 -2.28 -2.84 -18.60
C TYR A 145 -1.40 -1.61 -18.91
N MET A 146 -0.48 -1.73 -19.85
CA MET A 146 0.43 -0.64 -20.22
C MET A 146 -0.31 0.55 -20.85
N ARG A 147 -1.39 0.33 -21.61
CA ARG A 147 -2.27 1.43 -22.06
C ARG A 147 -2.84 2.25 -20.89
N TRP A 148 -3.21 1.60 -19.79
CA TRP A 148 -3.65 2.29 -18.59
C TRP A 148 -2.51 3.03 -17.89
N VAL A 149 -1.33 2.41 -17.77
CA VAL A 149 -0.14 3.07 -17.20
C VAL A 149 0.20 4.35 -18.01
N HIS A 150 0.20 4.26 -19.34
CA HIS A 150 0.45 5.43 -20.18
C HIS A 150 -0.64 6.50 -20.10
N ALA A 151 -1.92 6.11 -20.01
CA ALA A 151 -3.01 7.05 -19.90
C ALA A 151 -3.01 7.80 -18.55
N THR A 152 -2.72 7.12 -17.46
CA THR A 152 -2.73 7.70 -16.11
C THR A 152 -1.45 8.43 -15.74
N GLN A 153 -0.34 8.16 -16.43
CA GLN A 153 0.97 8.79 -16.20
C GLN A 153 1.42 8.82 -14.73
N PRO A 154 1.47 7.67 -14.04
CA PRO A 154 1.97 7.61 -12.66
C PRO A 154 3.47 7.95 -12.63
N HIS A 155 4.02 8.18 -11.44
CA HIS A 155 5.47 8.36 -11.27
C HIS A 155 6.24 7.04 -11.42
N ALA A 156 5.61 5.95 -10.97
CA ALA A 156 6.13 4.60 -11.12
C ALA A 156 4.99 3.59 -11.32
N PHE A 157 5.31 2.42 -11.84
CA PHE A 157 4.38 1.30 -11.94
C PHE A 157 5.05 -0.02 -11.58
N VAL A 158 4.26 -0.97 -11.10
CA VAL A 158 4.68 -2.36 -10.88
C VAL A 158 4.42 -3.15 -12.15
N SER A 159 5.42 -3.89 -12.67
CA SER A 159 5.23 -4.73 -13.87
C SER A 159 4.10 -5.75 -13.64
N LEU A 160 3.35 -6.07 -14.70
CA LEU A 160 2.25 -7.04 -14.61
C LEU A 160 2.77 -8.38 -14.10
N ALA A 161 2.02 -9.03 -13.20
CA ALA A 161 2.41 -10.28 -12.59
C ALA A 161 1.30 -11.32 -12.63
N ASP A 162 1.68 -12.59 -12.74
CA ASP A 162 0.79 -13.71 -12.44
C ASP A 162 0.78 -13.94 -10.92
N GLU A 163 0.11 -13.03 -10.21
CA GLU A 163 -0.02 -13.14 -8.77
C GLU A 163 -0.94 -14.31 -8.44
N ARG A 164 -0.34 -15.40 -8.05
CA ARG A 164 -1.05 -16.47 -7.39
C ARG A 164 -0.99 -16.23 -5.89
N HIS A 165 -2.14 -16.37 -5.27
CA HIS A 165 -2.19 -16.37 -3.82
C HIS A 165 -1.22 -17.41 -3.27
N SER A 166 -0.50 -17.03 -2.22
CA SER A 166 0.41 -17.91 -1.50
C SER A 166 -0.39 -18.96 -0.72
N VAL A 167 -0.94 -19.94 -1.43
CA VAL A 167 -1.66 -21.05 -0.81
C VAL A 167 -0.64 -22.08 -0.38
N GLU A 168 -0.62 -22.39 0.91
CA GLU A 168 0.19 -23.48 1.47
C GLU A 168 -0.21 -24.81 0.78
N GLY A 169 0.79 -25.56 0.33
CA GLY A 169 0.55 -26.79 -0.44
C GLY A 169 0.22 -26.60 -1.93
N ALA A 170 0.31 -25.39 -2.48
CA ALA A 170 0.15 -25.16 -3.90
C ALA A 170 1.17 -25.98 -4.72
N PRO A 171 0.76 -26.59 -5.87
CA PRO A 171 1.68 -27.38 -6.68
C PRO A 171 2.88 -26.56 -7.16
N ALA A 172 4.10 -26.98 -6.83
CA ALA A 172 5.34 -26.27 -7.19
C ALA A 172 5.45 -25.95 -8.69
N LYS A 173 4.95 -26.84 -9.57
CA LYS A 173 4.89 -26.60 -11.01
C LYS A 173 4.06 -25.36 -11.38
N LYS A 174 2.94 -25.13 -10.70
CA LYS A 174 2.06 -23.98 -10.97
C LYS A 174 2.70 -22.69 -10.46
N THR A 175 3.34 -22.73 -9.30
CA THR A 175 4.08 -21.61 -8.71
C THR A 175 5.24 -21.17 -9.61
N ARG A 176 6.04 -22.15 -10.08
CA ARG A 176 7.14 -21.88 -11.01
C ARG A 176 6.65 -21.28 -12.32
N ALA A 177 5.62 -21.85 -12.94
CA ALA A 177 5.04 -21.33 -14.18
C ALA A 177 4.47 -19.90 -14.02
N ALA A 178 3.98 -19.52 -12.84
CA ALA A 178 3.53 -18.17 -12.57
C ALA A 178 4.73 -17.20 -12.45
N ALA A 179 5.83 -17.61 -11.82
CA ALA A 179 7.05 -16.83 -11.74
C ALA A 179 7.68 -16.61 -13.13
N GLU A 180 7.77 -17.66 -13.95
CA GLU A 180 8.27 -17.60 -15.33
C GLU A 180 7.43 -16.65 -16.22
N ARG A 181 6.09 -16.68 -16.09
CA ARG A 181 5.23 -15.72 -16.81
C ARG A 181 5.44 -14.30 -16.33
N THR A 182 5.58 -14.08 -15.03
CA THR A 182 5.85 -12.76 -14.46
C THR A 182 7.16 -12.16 -15.00
N GLU A 183 8.19 -12.97 -15.10
CA GLU A 183 9.49 -12.57 -15.68
C GLU A 183 9.34 -12.18 -17.17
N ALA A 184 8.66 -12.99 -17.98
CA ALA A 184 8.40 -12.67 -19.39
C ALA A 184 7.54 -11.40 -19.55
N TRP A 185 6.56 -11.17 -18.69
CA TRP A 185 5.73 -9.96 -18.75
C TRP A 185 6.49 -8.71 -18.27
N MET A 186 7.45 -8.84 -17.36
CA MET A 186 8.33 -7.74 -16.97
C MET A 186 9.13 -7.24 -18.20
N GLU A 187 9.69 -8.15 -19.00
CA GLU A 187 10.37 -7.80 -20.26
C GLU A 187 9.43 -7.09 -21.23
N THR A 188 8.21 -7.60 -21.41
CA THR A 188 7.20 -6.97 -22.29
C THR A 188 6.81 -5.58 -21.78
N CYS A 189 6.67 -5.37 -20.47
CA CYS A 189 6.43 -4.05 -19.89
C CYS A 189 7.59 -3.08 -20.19
N ALA A 190 8.84 -3.53 -20.06
CA ALA A 190 10.02 -2.71 -20.35
C ALA A 190 10.08 -2.29 -21.82
N ILE A 191 9.78 -3.21 -22.77
CA ILE A 191 9.67 -2.91 -24.20
C ILE A 191 8.59 -1.85 -24.45
N ALA A 192 7.37 -2.05 -23.91
CA ALA A 192 6.27 -1.11 -24.10
C ALA A 192 6.59 0.30 -23.57
N MET A 193 7.37 0.40 -22.48
CA MET A 193 7.85 1.68 -21.96
C MET A 193 8.84 2.37 -22.92
N ASN A 194 9.78 1.61 -23.48
CA ASN A 194 10.76 2.17 -24.42
C ASN A 194 10.10 2.63 -25.73
N ASP A 195 9.20 1.81 -26.29
CA ASP A 195 8.45 2.17 -27.52
C ASP A 195 7.63 3.46 -27.34
N ALA A 196 7.05 3.67 -26.18
CA ALA A 196 6.31 4.89 -25.87
C ALA A 196 7.22 6.12 -25.81
N ARG A 197 8.44 5.97 -25.27
CA ARG A 197 9.44 7.05 -25.20
C ARG A 197 9.97 7.44 -26.60
N GLU A 198 10.15 6.46 -27.47
CA GLU A 198 10.64 6.69 -28.84
C GLU A 198 9.61 7.38 -29.74
N LYS A 199 8.31 7.13 -29.52
CA LYS A 199 7.22 7.73 -30.31
C LYS A 199 7.01 9.21 -30.03
N VAL A 200 7.56 9.76 -28.95
CA VAL A 200 7.50 11.20 -28.68
C VAL A 200 8.36 11.95 -29.70
N THR A 201 7.73 12.79 -30.49
CA THR A 201 8.40 13.59 -31.52
C THR A 201 9.39 14.59 -30.92
N ASN A 202 10.35 15.08 -31.72
CA ASN A 202 11.33 16.07 -31.23
C ASN A 202 10.66 17.39 -30.80
N GLU A 203 9.58 17.80 -31.46
CA GLU A 203 8.80 18.99 -31.08
C GLU A 203 8.11 18.82 -29.75
N GLU A 204 7.56 17.62 -29.47
CA GLU A 204 6.97 17.29 -28.18
C GLU A 204 8.04 17.18 -27.06
N LYS A 205 9.27 16.78 -27.38
CA LYS A 205 10.40 16.75 -26.45
C LYS A 205 10.85 18.14 -26.03
N GLU A 206 10.71 19.14 -26.88
CA GLU A 206 11.05 20.53 -26.58
C GLU A 206 9.97 21.28 -25.79
N THR A 207 8.69 20.96 -26.05
CA THR A 207 7.53 21.67 -25.48
C THR A 207 6.88 20.93 -24.31
N ASN A 208 6.89 19.61 -24.31
CA ASN A 208 6.33 18.76 -23.25
C ASN A 208 7.40 17.82 -22.72
N VAL A 209 7.87 18.05 -21.52
CA VAL A 209 8.68 17.08 -20.77
C VAL A 209 7.80 15.87 -20.46
N VAL A 210 7.87 14.82 -21.32
CA VAL A 210 7.22 13.55 -21.02
C VAL A 210 7.84 12.99 -19.74
N PRO A 211 7.07 12.86 -18.65
CA PRO A 211 7.61 12.36 -17.40
C PRO A 211 8.11 10.93 -17.58
N SER A 212 9.33 10.67 -17.17
CA SER A 212 9.85 9.30 -17.12
C SER A 212 9.05 8.52 -16.06
N ILE A 213 8.36 7.43 -16.47
CA ILE A 213 7.68 6.53 -15.57
C ILE A 213 8.68 5.44 -15.17
N ALA A 214 8.90 5.25 -13.87
CA ALA A 214 9.82 4.26 -13.33
C ALA A 214 9.15 2.88 -13.19
N MET A 215 9.88 1.78 -13.42
CA MET A 215 9.36 0.42 -13.29
C MET A 215 9.86 -0.25 -12.01
N PHE A 216 8.92 -0.78 -11.22
CA PHE A 216 9.19 -1.77 -10.18
C PHE A 216 9.00 -3.16 -10.76
N ALA A 217 10.02 -4.00 -10.68
CA ALA A 217 9.93 -5.39 -11.10
C ALA A 217 9.10 -6.21 -10.12
N SER A 218 8.09 -6.89 -10.61
CA SER A 218 7.26 -7.79 -9.78
C SER A 218 7.97 -9.11 -9.54
N VAL A 219 7.92 -9.60 -8.29
CA VAL A 219 8.53 -10.85 -7.85
C VAL A 219 7.47 -11.76 -7.26
N GLN A 220 7.42 -13.01 -7.72
CA GLN A 220 6.44 -14.01 -7.34
C GLN A 220 7.13 -15.30 -6.84
N GLY A 221 6.38 -16.23 -6.25
CA GLY A 221 6.94 -17.52 -5.79
C GLY A 221 6.05 -18.24 -4.78
N GLY A 222 4.83 -17.70 -4.51
CA GLY A 222 3.89 -18.32 -3.56
C GLY A 222 4.50 -18.45 -2.14
N CYS A 223 4.24 -19.57 -1.47
CA CYS A 223 4.82 -19.92 -0.17
C CYS A 223 6.19 -20.63 -0.28
N ASP A 224 6.75 -20.77 -1.48
CA ASP A 224 8.03 -21.45 -1.71
C ASP A 224 9.18 -20.44 -1.65
N VAL A 225 10.02 -20.55 -0.62
CA VAL A 225 11.17 -19.68 -0.36
C VAL A 225 12.17 -19.71 -1.52
N GLU A 226 12.45 -20.89 -2.08
CA GLU A 226 13.42 -21.04 -3.17
C GLU A 226 12.86 -20.49 -4.49
N ALA A 227 11.56 -20.67 -4.76
CA ALA A 227 10.91 -20.07 -5.92
C ALA A 227 10.92 -18.53 -5.84
N ARG A 228 10.71 -17.96 -4.63
CA ARG A 228 10.81 -16.52 -4.40
C ARG A 228 12.24 -16.01 -4.60
N ARG A 229 13.23 -16.71 -4.08
CA ARG A 229 14.64 -16.37 -4.26
C ARG A 229 15.03 -16.40 -5.74
N ALA A 230 14.63 -17.44 -6.47
CA ALA A 230 14.88 -17.54 -7.92
C ALA A 230 14.25 -16.39 -8.72
N SER A 231 12.98 -16.08 -8.44
CA SER A 231 12.27 -14.96 -9.09
C SER A 231 12.92 -13.60 -8.75
N ALA A 232 13.33 -13.41 -7.50
CA ALA A 232 14.01 -12.19 -7.06
C ALA A 232 15.37 -12.01 -7.74
N LYS A 233 16.13 -13.08 -7.86
CA LYS A 233 17.44 -13.09 -8.55
C LYS A 233 17.28 -12.79 -10.03
N ALA A 234 16.28 -13.34 -10.71
CA ALA A 234 15.96 -13.04 -12.10
C ALA A 234 15.61 -11.57 -12.27
N ALA A 235 14.72 -11.01 -11.43
CA ALA A 235 14.35 -9.59 -11.44
C ALA A 235 15.57 -8.67 -11.19
N ALA A 236 16.43 -9.01 -10.22
CA ALA A 236 17.64 -8.23 -9.89
C ALA A 236 18.70 -8.27 -11.01
N SER A 237 18.70 -9.34 -11.83
CA SER A 237 19.61 -9.51 -12.96
C SER A 237 19.11 -8.89 -14.25
N PHE A 238 17.87 -8.40 -14.28
CA PHE A 238 17.27 -7.81 -15.49
C PHE A 238 18.02 -6.53 -15.91
N ARG A 239 18.37 -6.44 -17.20
CA ARG A 239 19.15 -5.32 -17.78
C ARG A 239 18.46 -4.73 -19.02
N GLY A 240 17.14 -4.74 -19.06
CA GLY A 240 16.36 -4.20 -20.17
C GLY A 240 16.24 -5.15 -21.36
N ALA A 241 15.20 -4.92 -22.15
CA ALA A 241 14.95 -5.68 -23.37
C ALA A 241 15.82 -5.14 -24.52
N GLY A 242 16.61 -6.00 -25.14
CA GLY A 242 17.26 -5.69 -26.41
C GLY A 242 18.78 -5.47 -26.40
N GLY A 243 19.50 -5.78 -25.33
CA GLY A 243 20.99 -5.78 -25.36
C GLY A 243 21.66 -4.42 -25.64
N GLY A 244 20.89 -3.33 -25.59
CA GLY A 244 21.36 -1.97 -25.82
C GLY A 244 22.02 -1.38 -24.57
N THR A 245 23.05 -0.56 -24.78
CA THR A 245 23.82 0.14 -23.75
C THR A 245 23.06 1.31 -23.09
N THR A 246 21.74 1.40 -23.24
CA THR A 246 20.94 2.46 -22.67
C THR A 246 20.64 2.18 -21.20
N LYS A 247 21.21 2.98 -20.30
CA LYS A 247 20.99 2.98 -18.86
C LYS A 247 19.51 3.16 -18.46
N ASP A 248 18.63 3.42 -19.41
CA ASP A 248 17.22 3.80 -19.19
C ASP A 248 16.27 2.60 -19.04
N ALA A 249 16.74 1.37 -19.20
CA ALA A 249 15.94 0.15 -19.08
C ALA A 249 16.12 -0.57 -17.71
N ASP A 250 16.83 0.05 -16.78
CA ASP A 250 17.05 -0.51 -15.46
C ASP A 250 15.77 -0.47 -14.61
N VAL A 251 15.52 -1.57 -13.90
CA VAL A 251 14.48 -1.63 -12.88
C VAL A 251 14.77 -0.59 -11.80
N PHE A 252 13.79 0.26 -11.49
CA PHE A 252 13.91 1.28 -10.46
C PHE A 252 13.87 0.67 -9.05
N GLY A 253 12.98 -0.31 -8.82
CA GLY A 253 12.79 -0.99 -7.56
C GLY A 253 12.14 -2.36 -7.75
N PHE A 254 11.81 -3.02 -6.66
CA PHE A 254 11.21 -4.36 -6.66
C PHE A 254 9.88 -4.36 -5.92
N SER A 255 8.91 -5.12 -6.41
CA SER A 255 7.61 -5.32 -5.75
C SER A 255 7.40 -6.80 -5.47
N VAL A 256 7.35 -7.18 -4.19
CA VAL A 256 7.10 -8.56 -3.77
C VAL A 256 5.59 -8.75 -3.66
N GLY A 257 5.01 -9.45 -4.64
CA GLY A 257 3.57 -9.66 -4.76
C GLY A 257 3.08 -11.03 -4.29
N GLY A 258 1.76 -11.25 -4.39
CA GLY A 258 1.10 -12.50 -4.03
C GLY A 258 1.14 -12.81 -2.53
N LEU A 259 1.20 -11.79 -1.68
CA LEU A 259 1.18 -11.88 -0.22
C LEU A 259 -0.15 -11.36 0.34
N GLY A 260 -0.37 -11.57 1.63
CA GLY A 260 -1.53 -11.05 2.34
C GLY A 260 -2.81 -11.87 2.13
N THR A 261 -2.75 -13.07 1.59
CA THR A 261 -3.93 -13.86 1.21
C THR A 261 -4.17 -15.12 2.05
N SER A 262 -3.26 -16.07 2.03
CA SER A 262 -3.46 -17.38 2.67
C SER A 262 -2.21 -17.94 3.33
N GLU A 263 -1.06 -17.29 3.16
CA GLU A 263 0.15 -17.64 3.90
C GLU A 263 0.00 -17.24 5.38
N ALA A 264 0.67 -18.00 6.25
CA ALA A 264 0.69 -17.68 7.66
C ALA A 264 1.30 -16.27 7.90
N PRO A 265 0.62 -15.40 8.65
CA PRO A 265 1.11 -14.06 8.96
C PRO A 265 2.37 -14.09 9.84
N GLY A 266 3.00 -12.94 10.02
CA GLY A 266 4.15 -12.79 10.91
C GLY A 266 5.41 -13.43 10.38
N ALA A 267 6.01 -14.36 11.14
CA ALA A 267 7.34 -14.92 10.86
C ALA A 267 7.44 -15.65 9.51
N ALA A 268 6.41 -16.41 9.13
CA ALA A 268 6.39 -17.16 7.87
C ALA A 268 6.37 -16.20 6.67
N ARG A 269 5.46 -15.21 6.67
CA ARG A 269 5.40 -14.17 5.63
C ARG A 269 6.69 -13.37 5.55
N ARG A 270 7.23 -12.98 6.70
CA ARG A 270 8.51 -12.28 6.79
C ARG A 270 9.64 -13.08 6.11
N ALA A 271 9.76 -14.37 6.36
CA ALA A 271 10.78 -15.23 5.76
C ALA A 271 10.69 -15.26 4.21
N LEU A 272 9.47 -15.24 3.65
CA LEU A 272 9.26 -15.15 2.19
C LEU A 272 9.78 -13.83 1.61
N VAL A 273 9.57 -12.72 2.32
CA VAL A 273 10.06 -11.40 1.89
C VAL A 273 11.57 -11.29 2.05
N GLU A 274 12.14 -11.74 3.18
CA GLU A 274 13.59 -11.77 3.41
C GLU A 274 14.33 -12.57 2.33
N ALA A 275 13.76 -13.69 1.89
CA ALA A 275 14.32 -14.47 0.79
C ALA A 275 14.40 -13.69 -0.53
N CYS A 276 13.43 -12.79 -0.79
CA CYS A 276 13.48 -11.91 -1.95
C CYS A 276 14.47 -10.77 -1.75
N VAL A 277 14.41 -10.09 -0.60
CA VAL A 277 15.22 -8.91 -0.31
C VAL A 277 16.71 -9.24 -0.30
N SER A 278 17.09 -10.47 0.12
CA SER A 278 18.49 -10.93 0.11
C SER A 278 19.13 -10.95 -1.28
N GLU A 279 18.33 -10.99 -2.35
CA GLU A 279 18.80 -11.02 -3.73
C GLU A 279 18.80 -9.61 -4.39
N PHE A 280 18.19 -8.60 -3.75
CA PHE A 280 18.07 -7.27 -4.33
C PHE A 280 19.28 -6.38 -4.07
N PRO A 281 19.68 -5.54 -5.05
CA PRO A 281 20.63 -4.47 -4.83
C PRO A 281 20.13 -3.51 -3.73
N ARG A 282 21.03 -3.12 -2.83
CA ARG A 282 20.68 -2.30 -1.67
C ARG A 282 20.28 -0.86 -2.04
N ASP A 283 20.75 -0.37 -3.16
CA ASP A 283 20.46 0.96 -3.70
C ASP A 283 19.10 1.06 -4.44
N LYS A 284 18.24 0.04 -4.30
CA LYS A 284 16.92 0.02 -4.94
C LYS A 284 15.81 -0.18 -3.89
N PRO A 285 14.68 0.53 -4.01
CA PRO A 285 13.57 0.42 -3.07
C PRO A 285 12.79 -0.88 -3.24
N VAL A 286 12.23 -1.37 -2.15
CA VAL A 286 11.38 -2.56 -2.09
C VAL A 286 9.97 -2.18 -1.68
N HIS A 287 8.99 -2.63 -2.45
CA HIS A 287 7.55 -2.42 -2.23
C HIS A 287 6.84 -3.75 -1.93
N VAL A 288 5.87 -3.70 -1.02
CA VAL A 288 4.93 -4.79 -0.73
C VAL A 288 3.52 -4.21 -0.61
N ALA A 289 2.53 -4.83 -1.24
CA ALA A 289 1.12 -4.44 -1.15
C ALA A 289 0.27 -5.48 -0.41
N GLY A 290 -0.82 -5.04 0.23
CA GLY A 290 -1.81 -5.89 0.90
C GLY A 290 -1.36 -6.43 2.26
N VAL A 291 -0.25 -5.94 2.82
CA VAL A 291 0.33 -6.40 4.10
C VAL A 291 0.66 -5.19 4.96
N SER A 292 -0.36 -4.54 5.51
CA SER A 292 -0.20 -3.22 6.14
C SER A 292 -0.77 -3.09 7.56
N ALA A 293 -1.29 -4.15 8.19
CA ALA A 293 -1.62 -4.10 9.61
C ALA A 293 -0.37 -3.79 10.46
N PRO A 294 -0.46 -3.09 11.61
CA PRO A 294 0.71 -2.57 12.32
C PRO A 294 1.83 -3.58 12.58
N LEU A 295 1.50 -4.78 13.09
CA LEU A 295 2.51 -5.83 13.33
C LEU A 295 3.10 -6.40 12.03
N GLU A 296 2.29 -6.48 10.98
CA GLU A 296 2.76 -6.92 9.67
C GLU A 296 3.66 -5.86 9.03
N ALA A 297 3.30 -4.58 9.14
CA ALA A 297 4.15 -3.49 8.68
C ALA A 297 5.52 -3.51 9.37
N ILE A 298 5.56 -3.73 10.69
CA ILE A 298 6.82 -3.93 11.44
C ILE A 298 7.61 -5.10 10.86
N ALA A 299 6.97 -6.25 10.64
CA ALA A 299 7.64 -7.44 10.10
C ALA A 299 8.19 -7.20 8.68
N MET A 300 7.48 -6.45 7.84
CA MET A 300 7.93 -6.07 6.50
C MET A 300 9.12 -5.09 6.55
N ILE A 301 9.08 -4.10 7.44
CA ILE A 301 10.20 -3.17 7.66
C ILE A 301 11.43 -3.93 8.17
N GLU A 302 11.27 -4.88 9.10
CA GLU A 302 12.36 -5.76 9.55
C GLU A 302 12.95 -6.58 8.40
N ALA A 303 12.13 -6.99 7.43
CA ALA A 303 12.59 -7.69 6.24
C ALA A 303 13.29 -6.78 5.21
N GLY A 304 13.27 -5.45 5.40
CA GLY A 304 13.92 -4.49 4.49
C GLY A 304 12.98 -3.87 3.45
N VAL A 305 11.67 -3.87 3.69
CA VAL A 305 10.68 -3.20 2.82
C VAL A 305 10.68 -1.69 3.09
N ASP A 306 10.65 -0.90 2.01
CA ASP A 306 10.69 0.56 2.04
C ASP A 306 9.31 1.19 1.83
N LEU A 307 8.46 0.58 1.01
CA LEU A 307 7.14 1.09 0.63
C LEU A 307 6.07 0.03 0.90
N LEU A 308 5.07 0.41 1.70
CA LEU A 308 3.86 -0.38 1.93
C LEU A 308 2.64 0.44 1.49
N ASP A 309 1.46 -0.18 1.42
CA ASP A 309 0.20 0.56 1.31
C ASP A 309 -0.44 0.80 2.69
N ASN A 310 -1.50 1.60 2.74
CA ASN A 310 -2.33 1.77 3.94
C ASN A 310 -3.74 1.21 3.77
N ALA A 311 -3.90 0.15 3.01
CA ALA A 311 -5.17 -0.55 2.81
C ALA A 311 -5.85 -0.94 4.15
N PHE A 312 -5.05 -1.18 5.19
CA PHE A 312 -5.50 -1.39 6.55
C PHE A 312 -6.36 -0.23 7.09
N CYS A 313 -5.97 1.02 6.83
CA CYS A 313 -6.74 2.21 7.25
C CYS A 313 -8.11 2.26 6.56
N HIS A 314 -8.14 1.97 5.25
CA HIS A 314 -9.39 1.91 4.50
C HIS A 314 -10.30 0.78 5.01
N GLY A 315 -9.74 -0.40 5.27
CA GLY A 315 -10.48 -1.51 5.86
C GLY A 315 -11.05 -1.16 7.24
N ALA A 316 -10.26 -0.55 8.15
CA ALA A 316 -10.72 -0.08 9.44
C ALA A 316 -11.89 0.92 9.30
N THR A 317 -11.78 1.84 8.34
CA THR A 317 -12.82 2.82 8.04
C THR A 317 -14.12 2.16 7.59
N LEU A 318 -14.06 1.20 6.66
CA LEU A 318 -15.24 0.45 6.22
C LEU A 318 -15.90 -0.36 7.33
N ALA A 319 -15.10 -0.88 8.27
CA ALA A 319 -15.59 -1.60 9.44
C ALA A 319 -16.14 -0.67 10.55
N GLY A 320 -16.10 0.65 10.37
CA GLY A 320 -16.53 1.61 11.40
C GLY A 320 -15.59 1.65 12.61
N LYS A 321 -14.31 1.34 12.40
CA LYS A 321 -13.27 1.29 13.44
C LYS A 321 -12.33 2.49 13.33
N ALA A 322 -11.99 3.07 14.49
CA ALA A 322 -10.96 4.11 14.61
C ALA A 322 -9.67 3.50 15.15
N LEU A 323 -8.54 3.75 14.50
CA LEU A 323 -7.24 3.29 14.98
C LEU A 323 -6.91 3.94 16.32
N ARG A 324 -6.52 3.11 17.30
CA ARG A 324 -6.22 3.54 18.65
C ARG A 324 -5.13 2.66 19.26
N PHE A 325 -3.90 3.05 19.09
CA PHE A 325 -2.74 2.42 19.71
C PHE A 325 -1.63 3.47 19.88
N PRO A 326 -0.77 3.36 20.90
CA PRO A 326 0.38 4.26 21.02
C PRO A 326 1.34 3.98 19.86
N VAL A 327 1.81 5.06 19.23
CA VAL A 327 2.75 4.91 18.10
C VAL A 327 4.16 4.57 18.57
N ASP A 328 4.50 4.90 19.83
CA ASP A 328 5.74 4.53 20.51
C ASP A 328 5.55 4.50 22.04
N GLU A 329 6.62 4.22 22.79
CA GLU A 329 6.59 4.22 24.27
C GLU A 329 6.33 5.61 24.87
N ALA A 330 6.74 6.69 24.24
CA ALA A 330 6.53 8.04 24.73
C ALA A 330 5.05 8.41 24.63
N ASP A 331 4.42 8.08 23.49
CA ASP A 331 2.97 8.24 23.29
C ASP A 331 2.18 7.37 24.29
N ALA A 332 2.63 6.12 24.56
CA ALA A 332 2.03 5.27 25.57
C ALA A 332 2.08 5.88 26.98
N ARG A 333 3.21 6.47 27.38
CA ARG A 333 3.37 7.14 28.69
C ARG A 333 2.54 8.41 28.79
N ALA A 334 2.31 9.12 27.69
CA ALA A 334 1.42 10.28 27.66
C ALA A 334 -0.05 9.91 27.94
N GLY A 335 -0.40 8.64 27.83
CA GLY A 335 -1.70 8.07 28.17
C GLY A 335 -2.79 8.41 27.14
N GLY A 336 -3.99 7.97 27.44
CA GLY A 336 -5.14 8.18 26.55
C GLY A 336 -5.61 6.90 25.85
N PHE A 337 -4.93 5.78 26.12
CA PHE A 337 -5.22 4.46 25.52
C PHE A 337 -6.01 3.55 26.49
N ASP A 338 -5.96 3.79 27.81
CA ASP A 338 -6.56 2.93 28.85
C ASP A 338 -7.92 3.43 29.35
N ASP A 339 -8.45 4.50 28.76
CA ASP A 339 -9.66 5.22 29.24
C ASP A 339 -11.00 4.53 28.86
N ASP A 340 -11.01 3.20 28.69
CA ASP A 340 -12.22 2.45 28.36
C ASP A 340 -13.08 2.00 29.57
N ALA A 341 -12.72 2.47 30.77
CA ALA A 341 -13.58 2.31 31.97
C ALA A 341 -14.85 3.19 31.86
N PHE A 342 -15.66 2.96 30.82
CA PHE A 342 -17.05 3.35 30.83
C PHE A 342 -17.83 2.26 31.60
N PRO A 343 -18.77 2.61 32.50
CA PRO A 343 -19.59 1.61 33.12
C PRO A 343 -20.25 0.74 32.05
N PRO A 344 -20.30 -0.59 32.21
CA PRO A 344 -20.94 -1.47 31.26
C PRO A 344 -22.38 -1.01 31.06
N THR A 345 -22.72 -0.54 29.88
CA THR A 345 -24.12 -0.32 29.55
C THR A 345 -24.80 -1.66 29.49
N ILE A 346 -25.82 -1.80 30.33
CA ILE A 346 -26.68 -2.97 30.51
C ILE A 346 -27.44 -3.18 29.18
N ASP A 347 -26.81 -3.76 28.18
CA ASP A 347 -27.48 -4.53 27.15
C ASP A 347 -26.47 -5.24 26.22
N GLY A 348 -26.44 -6.57 26.34
CA GLY A 348 -25.51 -7.45 25.65
C GLY A 348 -25.87 -7.79 24.20
N SER A 349 -26.51 -6.90 23.45
CA SER A 349 -26.77 -7.12 22.03
C SER A 349 -25.82 -6.27 21.19
N GLU A 350 -24.60 -6.76 21.01
CA GLU A 350 -23.74 -6.31 19.89
C GLU A 350 -24.38 -6.79 18.58
N ARG A 351 -25.23 -5.96 17.98
CA ARG A 351 -25.64 -6.18 16.60
C ARG A 351 -24.52 -5.68 15.70
N ASN A 352 -23.69 -6.61 15.27
CA ASN A 352 -22.96 -6.44 14.02
C ASN A 352 -23.96 -6.61 12.87
N ASP A 353 -24.60 -5.52 12.45
CA ASP A 353 -25.45 -5.51 11.24
C ASP A 353 -24.63 -5.45 9.93
N ALA A 354 -23.45 -6.05 9.90
CA ALA A 354 -22.74 -6.36 8.66
C ALA A 354 -23.35 -7.65 8.07
N THR A 355 -24.44 -7.50 7.34
CA THR A 355 -25.20 -8.62 6.75
C THR A 355 -24.70 -8.98 5.34
N ASP A 356 -23.40 -8.97 5.10
CA ASP A 356 -22.83 -9.52 3.88
C ASP A 356 -21.65 -10.40 4.23
N ASP A 357 -21.75 -11.70 3.91
CA ASP A 357 -20.74 -12.74 4.20
C ASP A 357 -19.37 -12.39 3.57
N ASP A 358 -19.37 -11.67 2.46
CA ASP A 358 -18.16 -11.15 1.82
C ASP A 358 -17.52 -9.99 2.59
N THR A 359 -18.31 -9.14 3.24
CA THR A 359 -17.82 -8.06 4.10
C THR A 359 -17.21 -8.64 5.37
N ALA A 360 -17.83 -9.64 5.97
CA ALA A 360 -17.30 -10.33 7.16
C ALA A 360 -15.98 -11.07 6.86
N ARG A 361 -15.82 -11.67 5.68
CA ARG A 361 -14.56 -12.30 5.25
C ARG A 361 -13.46 -11.28 4.95
N ARG A 362 -13.80 -10.14 4.33
CA ARG A 362 -12.87 -9.01 4.13
C ARG A 362 -12.41 -8.45 5.47
N ASP A 363 -13.34 -8.29 6.41
CA ASP A 363 -13.07 -7.79 7.75
C ASP A 363 -12.14 -8.76 8.51
N ALA A 364 -12.40 -10.05 8.49
CA ALA A 364 -11.55 -11.05 9.12
C ALA A 364 -10.13 -11.07 8.53
N PHE A 365 -10.00 -10.86 7.23
CA PHE A 365 -8.71 -10.83 6.54
C PHE A 365 -7.89 -9.57 6.82
N LEU A 366 -8.52 -8.40 6.69
CA LEU A 366 -7.85 -7.11 6.95
C LEU A 366 -7.58 -6.86 8.44
N PHE A 367 -8.33 -7.51 9.30
CA PHE A 367 -8.38 -7.24 10.75
C PHE A 367 -7.99 -8.42 11.63
N SER A 368 -7.39 -9.49 11.10
CA SER A 368 -6.82 -10.52 11.97
C SER A 368 -5.79 -9.88 12.93
N GLY A 369 -6.13 -9.79 14.22
CA GLY A 369 -5.34 -9.08 15.23
C GLY A 369 -5.57 -7.57 15.32
N ALA A 370 -6.50 -6.99 14.55
CA ALA A 370 -6.72 -5.54 14.49
C ALA A 370 -7.57 -5.00 15.65
N ASP A 371 -8.28 -5.84 16.39
CA ASP A 371 -9.11 -5.38 17.52
C ASP A 371 -8.26 -4.76 18.63
N ALA A 372 -7.04 -5.27 18.84
CA ALA A 372 -6.05 -4.69 19.75
C ALA A 372 -5.59 -3.27 19.36
N PHE A 373 -5.79 -2.86 18.09
CA PHE A 373 -5.33 -1.60 17.55
C PHE A 373 -6.44 -0.61 17.21
N SER A 374 -7.71 -0.90 17.57
CA SER A 374 -8.84 -0.07 17.13
C SER A 374 -10.01 -0.02 18.13
N LEU A 375 -10.83 1.04 18.00
CA LEU A 375 -12.14 1.18 18.63
C LEU A 375 -13.23 0.82 17.64
N ASN A 376 -14.09 -0.13 17.98
CA ASN A 376 -15.31 -0.42 17.21
C ASN A 376 -16.42 0.58 17.57
N LEU A 377 -16.61 1.61 16.73
CA LEU A 377 -17.58 2.67 17.00
C LEU A 377 -19.04 2.28 16.72
N TRP A 378 -19.30 1.06 16.24
CA TRP A 378 -20.66 0.51 16.23
C TRP A 378 -21.17 0.17 17.64
N SER A 379 -20.28 -0.01 18.61
CA SER A 379 -20.65 -0.38 19.97
C SER A 379 -21.49 0.69 20.66
N LEU A 380 -22.61 0.29 21.25
CA LEU A 380 -23.56 1.16 21.96
C LEU A 380 -22.93 1.90 23.15
N LYS A 381 -21.78 1.42 23.66
CA LYS A 381 -21.04 2.11 24.74
C LYS A 381 -20.60 3.54 24.36
N TYR A 382 -20.46 3.83 23.06
CA TYR A 382 -20.05 5.14 22.57
C TYR A 382 -21.22 6.11 22.31
N ARG A 383 -22.47 5.67 22.46
CA ARG A 383 -23.68 6.46 22.19
C ARG A 383 -23.69 7.84 22.86
N THR A 384 -23.08 7.98 24.02
CA THR A 384 -23.02 9.23 24.81
C THR A 384 -21.59 9.65 25.13
N ASP A 385 -20.57 9.03 24.51
CA ASP A 385 -19.16 9.33 24.78
C ASP A 385 -18.72 10.59 24.02
N THR A 386 -18.61 11.71 24.71
CA THR A 386 -18.22 13.00 24.15
C THR A 386 -16.71 13.19 24.02
N ARG A 387 -15.89 12.19 24.34
CA ARG A 387 -14.43 12.22 24.15
C ARG A 387 -14.07 12.14 22.66
N PRO A 388 -12.87 12.63 22.25
CA PRO A 388 -12.34 12.41 20.91
C PRO A 388 -12.06 10.93 20.65
N LEU A 389 -11.87 10.51 19.39
CA LEU A 389 -11.52 9.13 19.04
C LEU A 389 -10.26 8.68 19.79
N LEU A 390 -9.26 9.53 19.83
CA LEU A 390 -8.02 9.34 20.58
C LEU A 390 -7.65 10.65 21.29
N LYS A 391 -7.40 10.58 22.60
CA LYS A 391 -6.93 11.72 23.41
C LYS A 391 -5.56 12.18 22.88
N ASN A 392 -5.32 13.46 22.83
CA ASN A 392 -4.11 14.10 22.32
C ASN A 392 -3.83 13.90 20.82
N CYS A 393 -4.76 13.31 20.07
CA CYS A 393 -4.64 13.25 18.61
C CYS A 393 -4.97 14.60 17.97
N GLU A 394 -4.09 15.11 17.15
CA GLU A 394 -4.20 16.43 16.51
C GLU A 394 -4.93 16.40 15.17
N CYS A 395 -5.44 15.25 14.71
CA CYS A 395 -6.18 15.18 13.46
C CYS A 395 -7.46 16.01 13.50
N HIS A 396 -7.96 16.40 12.33
CA HIS A 396 -9.19 17.17 12.20
C HIS A 396 -10.36 16.53 12.95
N THR A 397 -10.55 15.22 12.82
CA THR A 397 -11.66 14.50 13.47
C THR A 397 -11.59 14.59 14.99
N CYS A 398 -10.43 14.32 15.60
CA CYS A 398 -10.29 14.33 17.05
C CYS A 398 -10.42 15.74 17.67
N ARG A 399 -10.04 16.78 16.91
CA ARG A 399 -10.19 18.18 17.38
C ARG A 399 -11.61 18.71 17.29
N CYS A 400 -12.43 18.18 16.38
CA CYS A 400 -13.72 18.78 16.05
C CYS A 400 -14.92 17.87 16.40
N HIS A 401 -14.70 16.55 16.58
CA HIS A 401 -15.78 15.58 16.70
C HIS A 401 -15.57 14.61 17.85
N THR A 402 -16.67 13.98 18.31
CA THR A 402 -16.70 13.05 19.43
C THR A 402 -17.00 11.63 18.98
N ARG A 403 -16.67 10.64 19.83
CA ARG A 403 -17.04 9.23 19.60
C ARG A 403 -18.56 9.06 19.45
N ALA A 404 -19.35 9.76 20.28
CA ALA A 404 -20.81 9.73 20.21
C ALA A 404 -21.32 10.22 18.87
N TYR A 405 -20.75 11.28 18.31
CA TYR A 405 -21.15 11.80 17.01
C TYR A 405 -20.82 10.83 15.88
N VAL A 406 -19.61 10.28 15.86
CA VAL A 406 -19.21 9.28 14.83
C VAL A 406 -20.05 8.01 14.96
N HIS A 407 -20.32 7.53 16.18
CA HIS A 407 -21.26 6.44 16.43
C HIS A 407 -22.66 6.75 15.85
N HIS A 408 -23.20 7.93 16.09
CA HIS A 408 -24.48 8.35 15.55
C HIS A 408 -24.49 8.34 14.02
N LEU A 409 -23.46 8.89 13.39
CA LEU A 409 -23.32 8.90 11.92
C LEU A 409 -23.29 7.48 11.33
N LEU A 410 -22.60 6.55 11.97
CA LEU A 410 -22.57 5.13 11.58
C LEU A 410 -23.98 4.52 11.67
N GLN A 411 -24.72 4.76 12.76
CA GLN A 411 -26.09 4.26 12.93
C GLN A 411 -27.03 4.80 11.85
N CYS A 412 -26.86 6.06 11.46
CA CYS A 412 -27.62 6.69 10.36
C CYS A 412 -27.11 6.33 8.97
N ARG A 413 -25.98 5.58 8.85
CA ARG A 413 -25.31 5.24 7.58
C ARG A 413 -24.91 6.47 6.76
N GLU A 414 -24.48 7.54 7.44
CA GLU A 414 -24.02 8.77 6.79
C GLU A 414 -22.58 8.62 6.28
N MET A 415 -22.31 9.04 5.05
CA MET A 415 -20.96 9.00 4.45
C MET A 415 -19.92 9.78 5.25
N THR A 416 -20.35 10.83 5.97
CA THR A 416 -19.50 11.63 6.84
C THR A 416 -18.78 10.78 7.90
N ALA A 417 -19.38 9.68 8.36
CA ALA A 417 -18.70 8.74 9.26
C ALA A 417 -17.41 8.20 8.64
N SER A 418 -17.47 7.76 7.38
CA SER A 418 -16.29 7.25 6.67
C SER A 418 -15.25 8.34 6.42
N VAL A 419 -15.67 9.57 6.12
CA VAL A 419 -14.74 10.71 5.95
C VAL A 419 -13.96 10.98 7.24
N LEU A 420 -14.67 11.07 8.37
CA LEU A 420 -14.08 11.37 9.68
C LEU A 420 -13.16 10.23 10.16
N LEU A 421 -13.59 8.98 9.97
CA LEU A 421 -12.80 7.81 10.32
C LEU A 421 -11.54 7.71 9.47
N ASP A 422 -11.66 7.88 8.16
CA ASP A 422 -10.51 7.75 7.25
C ASP A 422 -9.47 8.85 7.51
N ALA A 423 -9.91 10.10 7.72
CA ALA A 423 -9.03 11.20 8.10
C ALA A 423 -8.26 10.91 9.41
N HIS A 424 -8.93 10.33 10.41
CA HIS A 424 -8.28 9.94 11.66
C HIS A 424 -7.33 8.75 11.47
N ASN A 425 -7.78 7.70 10.80
CA ASN A 425 -7.03 6.46 10.62
C ASN A 425 -5.74 6.70 9.83
N GLN A 426 -5.80 7.46 8.75
CA GLN A 426 -4.62 7.82 7.97
C GLN A 426 -3.66 8.71 8.74
N PHE A 427 -4.16 9.73 9.45
CA PHE A 427 -3.31 10.59 10.28
C PHE A 427 -2.55 9.77 11.33
N HIS A 428 -3.25 8.87 12.03
CA HIS A 428 -2.65 8.04 13.06
C HIS A 428 -1.62 7.06 12.50
N PHE A 429 -1.92 6.45 11.35
CA PHE A 429 -1.03 5.49 10.70
C PHE A 429 0.22 6.16 10.11
N LEU A 430 0.12 7.37 9.60
CA LEU A 430 1.28 8.16 9.17
C LEU A 430 2.21 8.49 10.35
N ARG A 431 1.65 8.81 11.54
CA ARG A 431 2.44 8.98 12.78
C ARG A 431 3.17 7.70 13.17
N PHE A 432 2.54 6.55 13.04
CA PHE A 432 3.18 5.26 13.30
C PHE A 432 4.39 5.03 12.38
N PHE A 433 4.29 5.33 11.09
CA PHE A 433 5.43 5.25 10.18
C PHE A 433 6.52 6.29 10.48
N ALA A 434 6.15 7.48 10.94
CA ALA A 434 7.12 8.46 11.41
C ALA A 434 7.89 7.95 12.63
N ALA A 435 7.21 7.39 13.63
CA ALA A 435 7.83 6.77 14.80
C ALA A 435 8.73 5.58 14.43
N ALA A 436 8.34 4.77 13.45
CA ALA A 436 9.18 3.69 12.93
C ALA A 436 10.48 4.22 12.30
N ARG A 437 10.41 5.30 11.49
CA ARG A 437 11.61 5.95 10.93
C ARG A 437 12.51 6.53 12.02
N ASP A 438 11.93 7.20 13.01
CA ASP A 438 12.68 7.75 14.15
C ASP A 438 13.39 6.62 14.93
N ALA A 439 12.70 5.50 15.14
CA ALA A 439 13.29 4.33 15.80
C ALA A 439 14.46 3.73 14.99
N ILE A 440 14.36 3.68 13.65
CA ILE A 440 15.47 3.25 12.79
C ILE A 440 16.64 4.23 12.88
N GLY A 441 16.37 5.54 12.80
CA GLY A 441 17.39 6.58 12.85
C GLY A 441 18.16 6.61 14.17
N ASN A 442 17.54 6.14 15.25
CA ASN A 442 18.13 6.07 16.58
C ASN A 442 18.65 4.66 16.97
N ASP A 443 18.78 3.74 16.02
CA ASP A 443 19.17 2.34 16.25
C ASP A 443 18.26 1.60 17.29
N ALA A 444 17.02 2.04 17.43
CA ALA A 444 16.05 1.55 18.43
C ALA A 444 14.90 0.73 17.83
N PHE A 445 14.96 0.36 16.54
CA PHE A 445 13.85 -0.31 15.86
C PHE A 445 13.49 -1.67 16.48
N ALA A 446 14.46 -2.42 16.99
CA ALA A 446 14.21 -3.69 17.67
C ALA A 446 13.35 -3.49 18.94
N ALA A 447 13.62 -2.43 19.72
CA ALA A 447 12.83 -2.06 20.90
C ALA A 447 11.41 -1.60 20.50
N PHE A 448 11.30 -0.78 19.45
CA PHE A 448 10.02 -0.36 18.87
C PHE A 448 9.17 -1.57 18.45
N ALA A 449 9.74 -2.52 17.74
CA ALA A 449 9.05 -3.73 17.32
C ALA A 449 8.61 -4.61 18.51
N ALA A 450 9.49 -4.78 19.51
CA ALA A 450 9.20 -5.52 20.73
C ALA A 450 8.05 -4.89 21.53
N PHE A 451 8.04 -3.56 21.65
CA PHE A 451 6.98 -2.80 22.32
C PHE A 451 5.59 -3.13 21.74
N HIS A 452 5.43 -3.01 20.41
CA HIS A 452 4.16 -3.28 19.75
C HIS A 452 3.72 -4.75 19.84
N ARG A 453 4.66 -5.69 19.72
CA ARG A 453 4.38 -7.13 19.86
C ARG A 453 3.95 -7.51 21.27
N ASN A 454 4.60 -6.97 22.30
CA ASN A 454 4.26 -7.24 23.69
C ASN A 454 2.89 -6.67 24.05
N ARG A 455 2.56 -5.48 23.53
CA ARG A 455 1.25 -4.87 23.74
C ARG A 455 0.14 -5.72 23.10
N ALA A 456 0.30 -6.16 21.86
CA ALA A 456 -0.69 -7.00 21.19
C ALA A 456 -0.96 -8.31 21.95
N LYS A 457 0.09 -8.93 22.52
CA LYS A 457 -0.06 -10.14 23.35
C LYS A 457 -0.84 -9.85 24.65
N ALA A 458 -0.55 -8.73 25.33
CA ALA A 458 -1.25 -8.35 26.54
C ALA A 458 -2.74 -8.10 26.28
N ASP A 459 -3.08 -7.47 25.14
CA ASP A 459 -4.47 -7.24 24.73
C ASP A 459 -5.19 -8.55 24.39
N GLU A 460 -4.53 -9.52 23.77
CA GLU A 460 -5.08 -10.86 23.52
C GLU A 460 -5.36 -11.65 24.81
N GLU A 461 -4.47 -11.54 25.81
CA GLU A 461 -4.62 -12.19 27.11
C GLU A 461 -5.77 -11.58 27.93
N THR A 462 -6.00 -10.27 27.80
CA THR A 462 -7.08 -9.56 28.53
C THR A 462 -8.46 -9.86 27.92
N ASN A 463 -8.52 -10.19 26.63
CA ASN A 463 -9.77 -10.48 25.92
C ASN A 463 -10.16 -11.97 25.91
N ARG A 464 -9.36 -12.84 26.54
CA ARG A 464 -9.66 -14.26 26.82
C ARG A 464 -10.27 -14.46 28.19
#